data_0b96f10767a28c87ccad6c387cf47486
#
_entry.id   0b96f10767a28c87ccad6c387cf47486
#
_cell.length_a   1.000
_cell.length_b   1.000
_cell.length_c   1.000
_cell.angle_alpha   90.00
_cell.angle_beta   90.00
_cell.angle_gamma   90.00
#
_symmetry.space_group_name_H-M   'P 1'
#
loop_
_entity.id
_entity.type
_entity.pdbx_description
1 polymer ?
#
loop_
_entity_poly.entity_id
_entity_poly.type
_entity_poly.pdbx_seq_one_letter_code
_entity_poly.pdbx_strand_id
1 'polypeptide(L)'
;LIEAIKASESGSITISNPHAGLKLASTNPSVSDFTSWGVTPDLKLKPEIAAPGGNIVAAVLGNTYRSMSGTSMATPQVAGIATLVRQRVNNDPVFAALSEADKAAIVTTLMMGTAHPLLDIDQNDGTYYSPRRVGAGQVDALAATTTTVYPSVAGAENPWRPKADLGEGTNGWTFQVTLTNISDADHTYTLGGQALSEIVEGGLFTEHSKNWAGQGIDLTYSADSVTVPAKGTATVTVTVTPQGAFTSYANENAPKGTFIDGAVTFTSADGQPDLTVP
;
A
#
# COMPACT_ATOMS: atom_id res chain seq x y z
N LEU A 1 10.42 -30.37 6.97
CA LEU A 1 9.18 -29.79 7.49
C LEU A 1 7.97 -30.67 7.16
N ILE A 2 7.70 -30.96 5.89
CA ILE A 2 6.56 -31.81 5.45
C ILE A 2 6.59 -33.18 6.09
N GLU A 3 7.76 -33.83 6.16
CA GLU A 3 7.91 -35.14 6.81
C GLU A 3 7.73 -35.06 8.34
N ALA A 4 8.18 -33.94 8.96
CA ALA A 4 7.93 -33.73 10.39
C ALA A 4 6.44 -33.54 10.69
N ILE A 5 5.71 -32.84 9.83
CA ILE A 5 4.25 -32.68 9.95
C ILE A 5 3.55 -34.02 9.76
N LYS A 6 3.96 -34.83 8.77
CA LYS A 6 3.40 -36.15 8.52
C LYS A 6 3.68 -37.16 9.67
N ALA A 7 4.80 -36.99 10.35
CA ALA A 7 5.18 -37.84 11.48
C ALA A 7 4.56 -37.42 12.81
N SER A 8 3.92 -36.24 12.88
CA SER A 8 3.26 -35.79 14.10
C SER A 8 1.87 -36.41 14.23
N GLU A 9 1.57 -37.00 15.40
CA GLU A 9 0.25 -37.59 15.67
C GLU A 9 -0.90 -36.57 15.61
N SER A 10 -0.61 -35.30 15.88
CA SER A 10 -1.57 -34.19 15.82
C SER A 10 -1.69 -33.54 14.44
N GLY A 11 -0.83 -33.92 13.47
CA GLY A 11 -0.74 -33.20 12.18
C GLY A 11 -0.20 -31.81 12.29
N SER A 12 0.34 -31.41 13.44
CA SER A 12 0.92 -30.09 13.73
C SER A 12 2.34 -30.21 14.26
N ILE A 13 3.14 -29.21 14.01
CA ILE A 13 4.45 -29.04 14.63
C ILE A 13 4.53 -27.68 15.31
N THR A 14 5.17 -27.65 16.47
CA THR A 14 5.52 -26.39 17.13
C THR A 14 6.92 -26.00 16.70
N ILE A 15 7.06 -24.84 16.08
CA ILE A 15 8.36 -24.25 15.77
C ILE A 15 8.76 -23.38 16.95
N SER A 16 9.64 -23.90 17.80
CA SER A 16 10.29 -23.10 18.85
C SER A 16 11.65 -22.63 18.37
N ASN A 17 11.89 -21.35 18.40
CA ASN A 17 13.21 -20.81 18.15
C ASN A 17 13.85 -20.34 19.47
N PRO A 18 14.72 -21.14 20.11
CA PRO A 18 15.39 -20.73 21.36
C PRO A 18 16.37 -19.54 21.16
N HIS A 19 16.63 -19.17 19.90
CA HIS A 19 17.46 -18.02 19.53
C HIS A 19 16.64 -16.84 19.00
N ALA A 20 15.32 -16.87 19.14
CA ALA A 20 14.42 -15.80 18.70
C ALA A 20 14.54 -14.52 19.54
N GLY A 21 15.74 -14.06 19.70
CA GLY A 21 16.02 -12.65 19.91
C GLY A 21 16.05 -11.93 18.56
N LEU A 22 14.99 -12.07 17.74
CA LEU A 22 14.80 -11.17 16.61
C LEU A 22 14.55 -9.77 17.18
N LYS A 23 15.62 -9.05 17.35
CA LYS A 23 15.57 -7.62 17.60
C LYS A 23 15.06 -7.02 16.30
N LEU A 24 13.84 -6.51 16.29
CA LEU A 24 13.41 -5.60 15.24
C LEU A 24 14.46 -4.50 15.14
N ALA A 25 15.16 -4.42 14.02
CA ALA A 25 16.26 -3.51 13.84
C ALA A 25 15.79 -2.04 13.87
N SER A 26 14.52 -1.80 13.55
CA SER A 26 13.87 -0.48 13.58
C SER A 26 12.40 -0.62 13.83
N THR A 27 11.82 0.32 14.59
CA THR A 27 10.36 0.51 14.69
C THR A 27 9.82 1.31 13.51
N ASN A 28 10.69 2.01 12.76
CA ASN A 28 10.36 2.77 11.57
C ASN A 28 11.10 2.15 10.38
N PRO A 29 10.40 1.42 9.52
CA PRO A 29 11.01 0.83 8.34
C PRO A 29 11.43 1.92 7.34
N SER A 30 12.65 1.84 6.84
CA SER A 30 13.14 2.63 5.71
C SER A 30 13.05 1.83 4.41
N VAL A 31 12.96 2.55 3.30
CA VAL A 31 13.03 1.92 1.97
C VAL A 31 14.50 1.65 1.65
N SER A 32 14.80 0.42 1.20
CA SER A 32 16.16 0.04 0.82
C SER A 32 16.57 0.69 -0.52
N ASP A 33 17.83 1.09 -0.65
CA ASP A 33 18.37 1.78 -1.83
C ASP A 33 18.24 0.96 -3.12
N PHE A 34 18.22 -0.37 -2.99
CA PHE A 34 18.08 -1.29 -4.13
C PHE A 34 16.62 -1.43 -4.63
N THR A 35 15.63 -0.77 -4.00
CA THR A 35 14.24 -0.86 -4.47
C THR A 35 14.10 -0.25 -5.86
N SER A 36 13.31 -0.90 -6.71
CA SER A 36 13.06 -0.38 -8.05
C SER A 36 12.06 0.76 -8.01
N TRP A 37 12.24 1.73 -8.90
CA TRP A 37 11.29 2.81 -9.13
C TRP A 37 10.29 2.46 -10.23
N GLY A 38 9.03 2.78 -10.01
CA GLY A 38 8.04 2.96 -11.07
C GLY A 38 8.15 4.37 -11.66
N VAL A 39 7.46 4.68 -12.66
CA VAL A 39 6.30 3.99 -13.23
C VAL A 39 6.71 2.97 -14.31
N THR A 40 5.71 2.28 -14.89
CA THR A 40 5.91 1.50 -16.12
C THR A 40 6.11 2.42 -17.33
N PRO A 41 6.60 1.93 -18.48
CA PRO A 41 6.75 2.74 -19.69
C PRO A 41 5.47 3.42 -20.20
N ASP A 42 4.30 2.86 -19.85
CA ASP A 42 2.98 3.42 -20.15
C ASP A 42 2.43 4.29 -18.99
N LEU A 43 3.32 4.74 -18.11
CA LEU A 43 3.06 5.65 -16.99
C LEU A 43 2.07 5.12 -15.93
N LYS A 44 1.97 3.79 -15.78
CA LYS A 44 1.15 3.18 -14.72
C LYS A 44 1.93 3.03 -13.43
N LEU A 45 1.27 3.26 -12.31
CA LEU A 45 1.89 3.12 -10.99
C LEU A 45 2.38 1.69 -10.74
N LYS A 46 3.66 1.58 -10.41
CA LYS A 46 4.38 0.41 -9.90
C LYS A 46 5.43 0.87 -8.88
N PRO A 47 5.78 0.02 -7.88
CA PRO A 47 5.15 -1.27 -7.52
C PRO A 47 3.73 -1.08 -6.99
N GLU A 48 3.00 -2.16 -6.72
CA GLU A 48 1.69 -2.09 -6.05
C GLU A 48 1.81 -2.06 -4.52
N ILE A 49 2.85 -2.71 -3.96
CA ILE A 49 3.01 -2.90 -2.51
C ILE A 49 4.47 -3.11 -2.14
N ALA A 50 4.83 -2.82 -0.92
CA ALA A 50 6.15 -3.07 -0.35
C ALA A 50 6.10 -4.11 0.77
N ALA A 51 7.23 -4.78 1.00
CA ALA A 51 7.46 -5.70 2.11
C ALA A 51 8.92 -5.67 2.53
N PRO A 52 9.27 -6.11 3.76
CA PRO A 52 10.64 -6.18 4.21
C PRO A 52 11.54 -6.98 3.26
N GLY A 53 12.63 -6.38 2.80
CA GLY A 53 13.58 -7.01 1.87
C GLY A 53 15.04 -6.83 2.28
N GLY A 54 15.31 -6.01 3.30
CA GLY A 54 16.66 -5.74 3.81
C GLY A 54 17.03 -6.65 4.98
N ASN A 55 18.22 -7.26 4.92
CA ASN A 55 18.80 -8.09 6.00
C ASN A 55 17.86 -9.22 6.49
N ILE A 56 17.18 -9.88 5.56
CA ILE A 56 16.26 -10.96 5.86
C ILE A 56 17.04 -12.24 6.15
N VAL A 57 16.88 -12.77 7.35
CA VAL A 57 17.47 -14.04 7.78
C VAL A 57 16.54 -15.18 7.42
N ALA A 58 17.00 -16.10 6.59
CA ALA A 58 16.24 -17.27 6.15
C ALA A 58 17.12 -18.51 6.03
N ALA A 59 16.48 -19.69 6.02
CA ALA A 59 17.13 -20.95 5.81
C ALA A 59 17.69 -21.06 4.38
N VAL A 60 18.90 -21.57 4.25
CA VAL A 60 19.55 -21.84 2.97
C VAL A 60 20.03 -23.30 2.91
N LEU A 61 20.56 -23.71 1.75
CA LEU A 61 21.09 -25.06 1.57
C LEU A 61 22.18 -25.39 2.62
N GLY A 62 22.27 -26.66 2.99
CA GLY A 62 23.24 -27.13 3.97
C GLY A 62 22.78 -26.99 5.42
N ASN A 63 21.47 -26.87 5.67
CA ASN A 63 20.88 -26.75 7.01
C ASN A 63 21.48 -25.58 7.82
N THR A 64 21.64 -24.43 7.14
CA THR A 64 22.20 -23.19 7.70
C THR A 64 21.25 -22.03 7.48
N TYR A 65 21.55 -20.90 8.09
CA TYR A 65 20.84 -19.64 7.92
C TYR A 65 21.76 -18.57 7.37
N ARG A 66 21.23 -17.69 6.54
CA ARG A 66 21.96 -16.57 5.99
C ARG A 66 21.09 -15.33 5.99
N SER A 67 21.70 -14.17 6.24
CA SER A 67 21.09 -12.86 5.99
C SER A 67 21.30 -12.48 4.52
N MET A 68 20.22 -12.09 3.85
CA MET A 68 20.24 -11.64 2.45
C MET A 68 19.34 -10.42 2.30
N SER A 69 19.68 -9.56 1.34
CA SER A 69 18.88 -8.37 1.01
C SER A 69 18.51 -8.38 -0.46
N GLY A 70 17.31 -7.90 -0.76
CA GLY A 70 16.80 -7.77 -2.13
C GLY A 70 15.27 -7.76 -2.16
N THR A 71 14.71 -7.26 -3.24
CA THR A 71 13.28 -7.42 -3.55
C THR A 71 12.90 -8.90 -3.69
N SER A 72 13.89 -9.76 -4.00
CA SER A 72 13.74 -11.23 -3.98
C SER A 72 13.45 -11.80 -2.59
N MET A 73 13.74 -11.08 -1.50
CA MET A 73 13.40 -11.44 -0.13
C MET A 73 12.07 -10.84 0.31
N ALA A 74 11.66 -9.72 -0.26
CA ALA A 74 10.35 -9.11 -0.05
C ALA A 74 9.22 -9.91 -0.73
N THR A 75 9.44 -10.34 -1.96
CA THR A 75 8.44 -11.07 -2.78
C THR A 75 7.85 -12.31 -2.10
N PRO A 76 8.63 -13.24 -1.52
CA PRO A 76 8.06 -14.42 -0.88
C PRO A 76 7.29 -14.09 0.41
N GLN A 77 7.57 -12.98 1.08
CA GLN A 77 6.75 -12.52 2.20
C GLN A 77 5.37 -12.08 1.72
N VAL A 78 5.31 -11.28 0.64
CA VAL A 78 4.03 -10.90 0.01
C VAL A 78 3.27 -12.15 -0.47
N ALA A 79 3.96 -13.13 -1.07
CA ALA A 79 3.34 -14.39 -1.49
C ALA A 79 2.78 -15.20 -0.31
N GLY A 80 3.51 -15.25 0.80
CA GLY A 80 3.04 -15.89 2.03
C GLY A 80 1.79 -15.21 2.60
N ILE A 81 1.79 -13.88 2.68
CA ILE A 81 0.62 -13.10 3.12
C ILE A 81 -0.56 -13.30 2.16
N ALA A 82 -0.32 -13.27 0.84
CA ALA A 82 -1.36 -13.54 -0.15
C ALA A 82 -2.01 -14.92 0.05
N THR A 83 -1.24 -15.91 0.48
CA THR A 83 -1.77 -17.25 0.80
C THR A 83 -2.72 -17.21 2.01
N LEU A 84 -2.38 -16.47 3.07
CA LEU A 84 -3.25 -16.29 4.24
C LEU A 84 -4.53 -15.53 3.87
N VAL A 85 -4.42 -14.45 3.12
CA VAL A 85 -5.58 -13.69 2.62
C VAL A 85 -6.45 -14.57 1.72
N ARG A 86 -5.85 -15.39 0.83
CA ARG A 86 -6.57 -16.33 -0.02
C ARG A 86 -7.31 -17.38 0.81
N GLN A 87 -6.71 -17.89 1.89
CA GLN A 87 -7.37 -18.81 2.81
C GLN A 87 -8.62 -18.18 3.41
N ARG A 88 -8.51 -16.91 3.89
CA ARG A 88 -9.66 -16.14 4.36
C ARG A 88 -10.75 -16.05 3.29
N VAL A 89 -10.40 -15.58 2.10
CA VAL A 89 -11.35 -15.39 0.98
C VAL A 89 -12.08 -16.69 0.63
N ASN A 90 -11.40 -17.83 0.68
CA ASN A 90 -12.00 -19.13 0.39
C ASN A 90 -12.98 -19.59 1.49
N ASN A 91 -12.74 -19.18 2.74
CA ASN A 91 -13.53 -19.64 3.90
C ASN A 91 -14.63 -18.64 4.30
N ASP A 92 -14.57 -17.39 3.86
CA ASP A 92 -15.56 -16.37 4.18
C ASP A 92 -16.78 -16.49 3.24
N PRO A 93 -17.99 -16.71 3.78
CA PRO A 93 -19.21 -16.86 2.99
C PRO A 93 -19.51 -15.66 2.08
N VAL A 94 -19.06 -14.47 2.44
CA VAL A 94 -19.27 -13.24 1.63
C VAL A 94 -18.59 -13.34 0.26
N PHE A 95 -17.46 -14.03 0.19
CA PHE A 95 -16.74 -14.23 -1.07
C PHE A 95 -17.11 -15.53 -1.79
N ALA A 96 -18.03 -16.33 -1.22
CA ALA A 96 -18.39 -17.64 -1.79
C ALA A 96 -18.96 -17.56 -3.23
N ALA A 97 -19.67 -16.47 -3.53
CA ALA A 97 -20.26 -16.22 -4.84
C ALA A 97 -19.27 -15.74 -5.91
N LEU A 98 -18.06 -15.34 -5.52
CA LEU A 98 -17.04 -14.90 -6.45
C LEU A 98 -16.50 -16.09 -7.29
N SER A 99 -16.19 -15.81 -8.55
CA SER A 99 -15.42 -16.75 -9.36
C SER A 99 -14.03 -16.98 -8.77
N GLU A 100 -13.36 -18.10 -9.12
CA GLU A 100 -12.00 -18.37 -8.63
C GLU A 100 -10.99 -17.29 -9.09
N ALA A 101 -11.23 -16.67 -10.25
CA ALA A 101 -10.43 -15.55 -10.73
C ALA A 101 -10.66 -14.30 -9.86
N ASP A 102 -11.91 -13.97 -9.52
CA ASP A 102 -12.23 -12.83 -8.66
C ASP A 102 -11.75 -13.04 -7.22
N LYS A 103 -11.83 -14.28 -6.71
CA LYS A 103 -11.24 -14.63 -5.42
C LYS A 103 -9.73 -14.47 -5.40
N ALA A 104 -9.04 -14.72 -6.51
CA ALA A 104 -7.62 -14.43 -6.62
C ALA A 104 -7.35 -12.92 -6.69
N ALA A 105 -8.20 -12.21 -7.38
CA ALA A 105 -8.06 -10.77 -7.59
C ALA A 105 -8.35 -9.95 -6.33
N ILE A 106 -9.41 -10.28 -5.54
CA ILE A 106 -9.73 -9.59 -4.29
C ILE A 106 -8.61 -9.69 -3.24
N VAL A 107 -7.79 -10.74 -3.29
CA VAL A 107 -6.58 -10.84 -2.45
C VAL A 107 -5.68 -9.62 -2.64
N THR A 108 -5.46 -9.18 -3.87
CA THR A 108 -4.68 -7.98 -4.16
C THR A 108 -5.34 -6.73 -3.60
N THR A 109 -6.67 -6.61 -3.73
CA THR A 109 -7.44 -5.48 -3.20
C THR A 109 -7.29 -5.37 -1.68
N LEU A 110 -7.45 -6.49 -0.97
CA LEU A 110 -7.34 -6.52 0.49
C LEU A 110 -5.92 -6.17 0.96
N MET A 111 -4.90 -6.69 0.28
CA MET A 111 -3.50 -6.40 0.63
C MET A 111 -3.11 -4.95 0.34
N MET A 112 -3.46 -4.43 -0.84
CA MET A 112 -3.15 -3.04 -1.20
C MET A 112 -3.95 -2.05 -0.37
N GLY A 113 -5.26 -2.29 -0.23
CA GLY A 113 -6.17 -1.39 0.46
C GLY A 113 -5.89 -1.23 1.94
N THR A 114 -5.19 -2.18 2.57
CA THR A 114 -4.81 -2.14 4.00
C THR A 114 -3.31 -1.96 4.21
N ALA A 115 -2.55 -1.68 3.16
CA ALA A 115 -1.12 -1.39 3.29
C ALA A 115 -0.89 -0.04 3.99
N HIS A 116 0.22 0.08 4.72
CA HIS A 116 0.56 1.30 5.43
C HIS A 116 1.53 2.15 4.60
N PRO A 117 1.16 3.38 4.19
CA PRO A 117 2.10 4.32 3.61
C PRO A 117 3.34 4.48 4.51
N LEU A 118 4.53 4.42 3.93
CA LEU A 118 5.78 4.49 4.69
C LEU A 118 6.25 5.93 4.78
N LEU A 119 6.56 6.37 6.00
CA LEU A 119 7.18 7.67 6.25
C LEU A 119 8.63 7.67 5.77
N ASP A 120 9.04 8.74 5.11
CA ASP A 120 10.45 8.99 4.80
C ASP A 120 11.18 9.43 6.06
N ILE A 121 11.82 8.46 6.70
CA ILE A 121 12.47 8.67 8.00
C ILE A 121 13.70 9.57 7.91
N ASP A 122 14.30 9.71 6.72
CA ASP A 122 15.48 10.53 6.52
C ASP A 122 15.11 12.02 6.47
N GLN A 123 13.90 12.34 6.02
CA GLN A 123 13.37 13.71 6.07
C GLN A 123 12.83 14.10 7.45
N ASN A 124 12.28 13.15 8.19
CA ASN A 124 11.74 13.34 9.55
C ASN A 124 10.74 14.51 9.69
N ASP A 125 9.97 14.78 8.64
CA ASP A 125 8.96 15.84 8.56
C ASP A 125 7.52 15.32 8.41
N GLY A 126 7.34 13.99 8.45
CA GLY A 126 6.06 13.31 8.26
C GLY A 126 5.68 13.06 6.79
N THR A 127 6.58 13.34 5.86
CA THR A 127 6.34 13.05 4.43
C THR A 127 6.44 11.55 4.16
N TYR A 128 5.59 11.03 3.29
CA TYR A 128 5.66 9.64 2.84
C TYR A 128 6.73 9.46 1.75
N TYR A 129 7.28 8.25 1.67
CA TYR A 129 7.95 7.84 0.45
C TYR A 129 6.97 7.82 -0.73
N SER A 130 7.47 8.19 -1.91
CA SER A 130 6.68 8.16 -3.14
C SER A 130 6.07 6.76 -3.39
N PRO A 131 4.77 6.66 -3.73
CA PRO A 131 4.15 5.42 -4.17
C PRO A 131 4.88 4.73 -5.34
N ARG A 132 5.64 5.47 -6.14
CA ARG A 132 6.49 4.89 -7.19
C ARG A 132 7.67 4.07 -6.65
N ARG A 133 7.96 4.15 -5.34
CA ARG A 133 8.92 3.29 -4.64
C ARG A 133 8.25 2.21 -3.80
N VAL A 134 7.07 2.49 -3.24
CA VAL A 134 6.45 1.65 -2.20
C VAL A 134 5.05 1.17 -2.54
N GLY A 135 4.46 1.63 -3.65
CA GLY A 135 3.06 1.35 -3.97
C GLY A 135 2.11 1.93 -2.91
N ALA A 136 1.13 1.14 -2.50
CA ALA A 136 0.22 1.47 -1.42
C ALA A 136 0.92 1.54 -0.03
N GLY A 137 2.16 1.08 0.07
CA GLY A 137 2.93 1.03 1.30
C GLY A 137 3.30 -0.39 1.72
N GLN A 138 3.70 -0.55 2.98
CA GLN A 138 4.06 -1.85 3.54
C GLN A 138 2.83 -2.71 3.77
N VAL A 139 2.90 -3.95 3.28
CA VAL A 139 1.84 -4.95 3.49
C VAL A 139 1.65 -5.27 4.98
N ASP A 140 0.39 -5.33 5.40
CA ASP A 140 0.00 -5.77 6.75
C ASP A 140 -0.83 -7.05 6.64
N ALA A 141 -0.28 -8.15 7.16
CA ALA A 141 -0.93 -9.46 7.12
C ALA A 141 -2.19 -9.50 8.00
N LEU A 142 -2.16 -8.86 9.17
CA LEU A 142 -3.30 -8.84 10.08
C LEU A 142 -4.42 -7.98 9.48
N ALA A 143 -4.11 -6.77 9.07
CA ALA A 143 -5.07 -5.88 8.46
C ALA A 143 -5.72 -6.51 7.21
N ALA A 144 -4.93 -7.08 6.29
CA ALA A 144 -5.45 -7.72 5.08
C ALA A 144 -6.33 -8.96 5.35
N THR A 145 -6.08 -9.67 6.45
CA THR A 145 -6.86 -10.86 6.82
C THR A 145 -8.08 -10.54 7.71
N THR A 146 -8.19 -9.34 8.28
CA THR A 146 -9.28 -8.98 9.22
C THR A 146 -10.20 -7.89 8.71
N THR A 147 -9.75 -7.01 7.79
CA THR A 147 -10.59 -5.92 7.28
C THR A 147 -11.92 -6.41 6.72
N THR A 148 -12.99 -5.72 7.05
CA THR A 148 -14.32 -5.94 6.46
C THR A 148 -14.71 -4.84 5.48
N VAL A 149 -13.83 -3.84 5.31
CA VAL A 149 -14.01 -2.76 4.34
C VAL A 149 -12.82 -2.73 3.40
N TYR A 150 -13.07 -2.56 2.11
CA TYR A 150 -12.01 -2.47 1.11
C TYR A 150 -12.31 -1.40 0.05
N PRO A 151 -11.28 -0.71 -0.46
CA PRO A 151 -11.43 0.33 -1.45
C PRO A 151 -11.43 -0.22 -2.89
N SER A 152 -12.07 0.54 -3.79
CA SER A 152 -11.91 0.43 -5.23
C SER A 152 -11.87 1.82 -5.86
N VAL A 153 -11.25 1.97 -7.02
CA VAL A 153 -11.13 3.25 -7.73
C VAL A 153 -11.95 3.17 -9.02
N ALA A 154 -12.84 4.14 -9.22
CA ALA A 154 -13.68 4.19 -10.40
C ALA A 154 -12.82 4.42 -11.66
N GLY A 155 -13.09 3.65 -12.71
CA GLY A 155 -12.36 3.76 -13.97
C GLY A 155 -10.94 3.19 -13.95
N ALA A 156 -10.51 2.56 -12.86
CA ALA A 156 -9.24 1.85 -12.84
C ALA A 156 -9.21 0.74 -13.90
N GLU A 157 -8.10 0.61 -14.61
CA GLU A 157 -7.90 -0.43 -15.62
C GLU A 157 -8.12 -1.84 -15.05
N ASN A 158 -7.66 -2.05 -13.82
CA ASN A 158 -7.93 -3.26 -13.06
C ASN A 158 -8.71 -2.88 -11.79
N PRO A 159 -10.02 -3.20 -11.71
CA PRO A 159 -10.85 -2.81 -10.56
C PRO A 159 -10.44 -3.46 -9.24
N TRP A 160 -9.63 -4.52 -9.29
CA TRP A 160 -9.11 -5.23 -8.13
C TRP A 160 -7.76 -4.66 -7.61
N ARG A 161 -7.27 -3.61 -8.25
CA ARG A 161 -6.07 -2.87 -7.79
C ARG A 161 -6.49 -1.46 -7.42
N PRO A 162 -6.70 -1.18 -6.13
CA PRO A 162 -7.16 0.13 -5.67
C PRO A 162 -6.02 1.15 -5.76
N LYS A 163 -5.78 1.64 -6.97
CA LYS A 163 -4.83 2.72 -7.28
C LYS A 163 -5.41 3.66 -8.32
N ALA A 164 -5.05 4.93 -8.26
CA ALA A 164 -5.50 5.96 -9.16
C ALA A 164 -4.40 6.33 -10.18
N ASP A 165 -4.38 5.68 -11.34
CA ASP A 165 -3.52 6.07 -12.46
C ASP A 165 -4.17 7.23 -13.24
N LEU A 166 -3.82 8.48 -12.88
CA LEU A 166 -4.54 9.69 -13.34
C LEU A 166 -4.05 10.22 -14.69
N GLY A 167 -2.94 9.69 -15.21
CA GLY A 167 -2.37 10.11 -16.48
C GLY A 167 -1.76 11.51 -16.47
N GLU A 168 -1.44 12.03 -17.65
CA GLU A 168 -0.84 13.35 -17.81
C GLU A 168 -1.89 14.48 -17.69
N GLY A 169 -1.49 15.61 -17.12
CA GLY A 169 -2.35 16.78 -16.98
C GLY A 169 -1.66 17.97 -16.32
N THR A 170 -2.25 19.15 -16.47
CA THR A 170 -1.76 20.39 -15.85
C THR A 170 -2.83 21.10 -15.03
N ASN A 171 -4.09 20.75 -15.21
CA ASN A 171 -5.24 21.43 -14.60
C ASN A 171 -5.82 20.69 -13.38
N GLY A 172 -5.14 19.63 -12.96
CA GLY A 172 -5.60 18.79 -11.87
C GLY A 172 -6.45 17.59 -12.31
N TRP A 173 -6.81 16.78 -11.35
CA TRP A 173 -7.51 15.51 -11.54
C TRP A 173 -8.60 15.34 -10.52
N THR A 174 -9.65 14.65 -10.92
CA THR A 174 -10.73 14.23 -10.01
C THR A 174 -11.01 12.74 -10.24
N PHE A 175 -11.08 11.98 -9.17
CA PHE A 175 -11.40 10.56 -9.21
C PHE A 175 -12.28 10.16 -8.03
N GLN A 176 -12.86 8.99 -8.09
CA GLN A 176 -13.74 8.46 -7.06
C GLN A 176 -13.16 7.20 -6.45
N VAL A 177 -13.20 7.15 -5.11
CA VAL A 177 -12.91 5.96 -4.33
C VAL A 177 -14.20 5.46 -3.71
N THR A 178 -14.55 4.21 -3.98
CA THR A 178 -15.69 3.54 -3.36
C THR A 178 -15.19 2.56 -2.31
N LEU A 179 -15.67 2.70 -1.08
CA LEU A 179 -15.46 1.76 0.00
C LEU A 179 -16.62 0.77 0.03
N THR A 180 -16.31 -0.52 0.06
CA THR A 180 -17.29 -1.61 0.18
C THR A 180 -17.16 -2.25 1.54
N ASN A 181 -18.25 -2.31 2.29
CA ASN A 181 -18.35 -2.93 3.61
C ASN A 181 -19.08 -4.28 3.51
N ILE A 182 -18.42 -5.35 3.94
CA ILE A 182 -18.96 -6.71 3.94
C ILE A 182 -19.43 -7.18 5.34
N SER A 183 -19.37 -6.31 6.35
CA SER A 183 -19.82 -6.60 7.72
C SER A 183 -21.29 -6.26 7.95
N ASP A 184 -21.81 -6.65 9.10
CA ASP A 184 -23.17 -6.34 9.54
C ASP A 184 -23.24 -5.04 10.38
N ALA A 185 -22.15 -4.28 10.47
CA ALA A 185 -22.06 -3.01 11.19
C ALA A 185 -21.62 -1.87 10.27
N ASP A 186 -22.04 -0.65 10.55
CA ASP A 186 -21.53 0.54 9.88
C ASP A 186 -20.10 0.83 10.32
N HIS A 187 -19.26 1.32 9.41
CA HIS A 187 -17.88 1.70 9.71
C HIS A 187 -17.59 3.12 9.22
N THR A 188 -16.94 3.91 10.07
CA THR A 188 -16.65 5.32 9.77
C THR A 188 -15.15 5.55 9.64
N TYR A 189 -14.78 6.29 8.60
CA TYR A 189 -13.39 6.64 8.28
C TYR A 189 -13.25 8.15 8.14
N THR A 190 -12.17 8.69 8.71
CA THR A 190 -11.72 10.06 8.46
C THR A 190 -10.75 10.06 7.28
N LEU A 191 -10.91 11.00 6.37
CA LEU A 191 -10.09 11.12 5.18
C LEU A 191 -8.85 11.97 5.43
N GLY A 192 -7.76 11.55 4.79
CA GLY A 192 -6.49 12.25 4.80
C GLY A 192 -5.64 11.85 3.60
N GLY A 193 -4.40 12.28 3.59
CA GLY A 193 -3.47 11.88 2.54
C GLY A 193 -2.40 12.93 2.27
N GLN A 194 -1.54 12.64 1.31
CA GLN A 194 -0.48 13.53 0.87
C GLN A 194 -0.43 13.59 -0.65
N ALA A 195 -0.08 14.75 -1.19
CA ALA A 195 0.22 14.97 -2.60
C ALA A 195 1.71 15.32 -2.71
N LEU A 196 2.46 14.46 -3.38
CA LEU A 196 3.92 14.45 -3.38
C LEU A 196 4.48 14.81 -4.75
N SER A 197 5.67 15.39 -4.77
CA SER A 197 6.56 15.36 -5.92
C SER A 197 8.00 15.16 -5.45
N GLU A 198 8.89 14.74 -6.37
CA GLU A 198 10.31 14.65 -6.04
C GLU A 198 10.89 16.01 -5.66
N ILE A 199 11.87 15.95 -4.76
CA ILE A 199 12.77 17.09 -4.50
C ILE A 199 13.84 17.10 -5.59
N VAL A 200 14.11 18.31 -6.15
CA VAL A 200 15.16 18.53 -7.13
C VAL A 200 16.30 19.29 -6.47
N GLU A 201 17.49 18.73 -6.50
CA GLU A 201 18.72 19.34 -5.99
C GLU A 201 19.80 19.36 -7.06
N GLY A 202 20.38 20.53 -7.34
CA GLY A 202 21.39 20.66 -8.38
C GLY A 202 20.94 20.23 -9.79
N GLY A 203 19.64 20.31 -10.08
CA GLY A 203 19.02 19.88 -11.36
C GLY A 203 18.81 18.38 -11.48
N LEU A 204 18.95 17.62 -10.41
CA LEU A 204 18.71 16.17 -10.35
C LEU A 204 17.55 15.87 -9.39
N PHE A 205 16.72 14.90 -9.76
CA PHE A 205 15.71 14.35 -8.86
C PHE A 205 16.40 13.55 -7.75
N THR A 206 16.00 13.83 -6.51
CA THR A 206 16.43 13.05 -5.36
C THR A 206 15.49 11.87 -5.12
N GLU A 207 15.85 11.00 -4.19
CA GLU A 207 14.99 9.91 -3.75
C GLU A 207 13.90 10.32 -2.73
N HIS A 208 13.94 11.59 -2.32
CA HIS A 208 13.01 12.17 -1.35
C HIS A 208 11.87 12.91 -2.05
N SER A 209 10.77 12.99 -1.37
CA SER A 209 9.58 13.68 -1.84
C SER A 209 9.25 14.86 -0.94
N LYS A 210 8.61 15.88 -1.51
CA LYS A 210 7.99 16.96 -0.77
C LYS A 210 6.49 16.81 -0.78
N ASN A 211 5.88 16.93 0.40
CA ASN A 211 4.43 17.00 0.50
C ASN A 211 3.94 18.41 0.18
N TRP A 212 3.14 18.52 -0.86
CA TRP A 212 2.57 19.78 -1.34
C TRP A 212 1.11 19.98 -0.91
N ALA A 213 0.48 19.00 -0.26
CA ALA A 213 -0.91 19.13 0.18
C ALA A 213 -1.08 20.35 1.09
N GLY A 214 -1.96 21.27 0.68
CA GLY A 214 -2.16 22.57 1.37
C GLY A 214 -1.01 23.58 1.25
N GLN A 215 0.05 23.29 0.50
CA GLN A 215 1.21 24.18 0.31
C GLN A 215 1.48 24.54 -1.15
N GLY A 216 0.75 23.97 -2.08
CA GLY A 216 0.94 24.17 -3.52
C GLY A 216 0.15 23.19 -4.36
N ILE A 217 -0.46 22.20 -3.73
CA ILE A 217 -1.45 21.30 -4.33
C ILE A 217 -2.65 21.25 -3.39
N ASP A 218 -3.82 21.59 -3.91
CA ASP A 218 -5.07 21.40 -3.19
C ASP A 218 -5.47 19.92 -3.34
N LEU A 219 -5.37 19.18 -2.24
CA LEU A 219 -5.89 17.84 -2.09
C LEU A 219 -7.18 17.94 -1.28
N THR A 220 -8.32 17.76 -1.94
CA THR A 220 -9.64 17.94 -1.33
C THR A 220 -10.53 16.73 -1.51
N TYR A 221 -11.48 16.58 -0.61
CA TYR A 221 -12.40 15.46 -0.55
C TYR A 221 -13.84 15.95 -0.54
N SER A 222 -14.78 15.16 -1.06
CA SER A 222 -16.22 15.48 -1.00
C SER A 222 -16.78 15.54 0.42
N ALA A 223 -16.06 14.98 1.41
CA ALA A 223 -16.37 15.04 2.84
C ALA A 223 -15.10 14.76 3.66
N ASP A 224 -15.02 15.26 4.90
CA ASP A 224 -13.90 15.01 5.84
C ASP A 224 -13.95 13.60 6.42
N SER A 225 -15.14 12.98 6.46
CA SER A 225 -15.36 11.62 6.93
C SER A 225 -16.45 10.93 6.12
N VAL A 226 -16.39 9.60 6.07
CA VAL A 226 -17.34 8.76 5.36
C VAL A 226 -17.79 7.60 6.25
N THR A 227 -19.10 7.38 6.37
CA THR A 227 -19.67 6.19 6.98
C THR A 227 -20.09 5.22 5.88
N VAL A 228 -19.55 4.01 5.92
CA VAL A 228 -19.85 2.92 5.00
C VAL A 228 -20.87 2.03 5.65
N PRO A 229 -22.13 2.00 5.18
CA PRO A 229 -23.18 1.25 5.84
C PRO A 229 -22.94 -0.26 5.79
N ALA A 230 -23.52 -0.97 6.75
CA ALA A 230 -23.49 -2.44 6.81
C ALA A 230 -23.92 -3.05 5.47
N LYS A 231 -23.14 -4.01 4.97
CA LYS A 231 -23.39 -4.67 3.66
C LYS A 231 -23.58 -3.70 2.48
N GLY A 232 -23.02 -2.49 2.60
CA GLY A 232 -23.21 -1.42 1.64
C GLY A 232 -21.92 -0.82 1.12
N THR A 233 -22.07 0.29 0.44
CA THR A 233 -20.94 1.04 -0.14
C THR A 233 -21.10 2.52 0.15
N ALA A 234 -19.95 3.23 0.17
CA ALA A 234 -19.94 4.68 0.18
C ALA A 234 -18.84 5.17 -0.78
N THR A 235 -19.10 6.27 -1.46
CA THR A 235 -18.16 6.83 -2.45
C THR A 235 -17.72 8.22 -2.04
N VAL A 236 -16.42 8.45 -2.15
CA VAL A 236 -15.77 9.73 -1.92
C VAL A 236 -15.17 10.21 -3.23
N THR A 237 -15.37 11.49 -3.53
CA THR A 237 -14.68 12.17 -4.64
C THR A 237 -13.43 12.84 -4.09
N VAL A 238 -12.30 12.59 -4.75
CA VAL A 238 -11.00 13.18 -4.45
C VAL A 238 -10.61 14.09 -5.60
N THR A 239 -10.17 15.31 -5.27
CA THR A 239 -9.68 16.26 -6.26
C THR A 239 -8.28 16.71 -5.89
N VAL A 240 -7.39 16.67 -6.88
CA VAL A 240 -5.98 17.07 -6.79
C VAL A 240 -5.79 18.24 -7.76
N THR A 241 -5.53 19.43 -7.25
CA THR A 241 -5.39 20.65 -8.10
C THR A 241 -4.06 21.31 -7.82
N PRO A 242 -3.10 21.29 -8.78
CA PRO A 242 -1.87 22.05 -8.68
C PRO A 242 -2.14 23.57 -8.58
N GLN A 243 -1.48 24.23 -7.65
CA GLN A 243 -1.58 25.67 -7.42
C GLN A 243 -0.28 26.38 -7.78
N GLY A 244 -0.31 27.73 -7.78
CA GLY A 244 0.79 28.56 -8.25
C GLY A 244 2.15 28.26 -7.62
N ALA A 245 2.21 27.93 -6.32
CA ALA A 245 3.46 27.59 -5.64
C ALA A 245 4.10 26.29 -6.18
N PHE A 246 3.30 25.24 -6.37
CA PHE A 246 3.79 24.01 -7.00
C PHE A 246 4.14 24.24 -8.47
N THR A 247 3.29 24.95 -9.22
CA THR A 247 3.51 25.23 -10.64
C THR A 247 4.81 26.02 -10.84
N SER A 248 5.09 27.01 -9.98
CA SER A 248 6.35 27.76 -10.03
C SER A 248 7.55 26.85 -9.76
N TYR A 249 7.48 26.03 -8.71
CA TYR A 249 8.51 25.04 -8.40
C TYR A 249 8.77 24.08 -9.58
N ALA A 250 7.72 23.52 -10.15
CA ALA A 250 7.83 22.59 -11.26
C ALA A 250 8.46 23.24 -12.50
N ASN A 251 8.05 24.46 -12.87
CA ASN A 251 8.60 25.20 -14.00
C ASN A 251 10.08 25.55 -13.81
N GLU A 252 10.49 25.89 -12.60
CA GLU A 252 11.87 26.24 -12.28
C GLU A 252 12.78 25.01 -12.23
N ASN A 253 12.35 23.93 -11.59
CA ASN A 253 13.21 22.80 -11.24
C ASN A 253 13.03 21.58 -12.16
N ALA A 254 11.87 21.43 -12.78
CA ALA A 254 11.52 20.31 -13.64
C ALA A 254 10.76 20.76 -14.92
N PRO A 255 11.36 21.62 -15.76
CA PRO A 255 10.66 22.24 -16.91
C PRO A 255 10.22 21.25 -17.99
N LYS A 256 10.67 20.00 -17.93
CA LYS A 256 10.24 18.90 -18.82
C LYS A 256 9.11 18.04 -18.22
N GLY A 257 8.65 18.41 -17.04
CA GLY A 257 7.63 17.68 -16.28
C GLY A 257 8.18 16.99 -15.03
N THR A 258 7.30 16.77 -14.07
CA THR A 258 7.54 16.01 -12.84
C THR A 258 6.30 15.19 -12.53
N PHE A 259 6.45 14.20 -11.68
CA PHE A 259 5.33 13.42 -11.18
C PHE A 259 4.65 14.17 -10.02
N ILE A 260 3.32 14.10 -10.00
CA ILE A 260 2.53 14.29 -8.80
C ILE A 260 2.01 12.92 -8.43
N ASP A 261 2.39 12.43 -7.28
CA ASP A 261 1.92 11.17 -6.72
C ASP A 261 1.47 11.34 -5.26
N GLY A 262 1.17 10.28 -4.55
CA GLY A 262 0.76 10.38 -3.16
C GLY A 262 -0.17 9.25 -2.75
N ALA A 263 -0.86 9.45 -1.65
CA ALA A 263 -1.84 8.48 -1.16
C ALA A 263 -3.03 9.20 -0.51
N VAL A 264 -4.21 8.66 -0.75
CA VAL A 264 -5.41 8.95 0.04
C VAL A 264 -5.49 7.92 1.16
N THR A 265 -5.69 8.38 2.38
CA THR A 265 -5.80 7.52 3.56
C THR A 265 -7.19 7.63 4.18
N PHE A 266 -7.67 6.53 4.71
CA PHE A 266 -8.94 6.43 5.43
C PHE A 266 -8.63 5.86 6.81
N THR A 267 -8.62 6.72 7.82
CA THR A 267 -8.33 6.33 9.20
C THR A 267 -9.62 5.90 9.89
N SER A 268 -9.64 4.68 10.38
CA SER A 268 -10.81 4.09 11.04
C SER A 268 -11.12 4.77 12.37
N ALA A 269 -12.39 5.06 12.61
CA ALA A 269 -12.87 5.60 13.87
C ALA A 269 -13.32 4.51 14.87
N ASP A 270 -13.41 3.25 14.45
CA ASP A 270 -14.06 2.17 15.19
C ASP A 270 -13.25 0.86 15.27
N GLY A 271 -11.97 0.93 15.00
CA GLY A 271 -11.03 -0.18 15.16
C GLY A 271 -10.94 -1.16 13.98
N GLN A 272 -11.57 -0.85 12.83
CA GLN A 272 -11.25 -1.51 11.57
C GLN A 272 -9.82 -1.15 11.14
N PRO A 273 -9.16 -1.95 10.32
CA PRO A 273 -7.93 -1.53 9.67
C PRO A 273 -8.11 -0.22 8.90
N ASP A 274 -7.09 0.64 8.98
CA ASP A 274 -6.99 1.81 8.11
C ASP A 274 -6.87 1.38 6.64
N LEU A 275 -7.33 2.25 5.73
CA LEU A 275 -7.27 1.95 4.30
C LEU A 275 -6.44 3.00 3.56
N THR A 276 -5.86 2.59 2.44
CA THR A 276 -5.06 3.46 1.57
C THR A 276 -5.35 3.22 0.10
N VAL A 277 -5.19 4.29 -0.69
CA VAL A 277 -5.28 4.28 -2.16
C VAL A 277 -4.15 5.18 -2.69
N PRO A 278 -3.11 4.61 -3.30
CA PRO A 278 -2.06 5.39 -3.94
C PRO A 278 -2.50 5.96 -5.28
#